data_71f623c721e7470e5d874a9baaad6c61
#
_entry.id   71f623c721e7470e5d874a9baaad6c61
#
_cell.length_a   1.000
_cell.length_b   1.000
_cell.length_c   1.000
_cell.angle_alpha   90.00
_cell.angle_beta   90.00
_cell.angle_gamma   90.00
#
_symmetry.space_group_name_H-M   'P 1'
#
loop_
_entity.id
_entity.type
_entity.pdbx_description
1 polymer ?
#
loop_
_entity_poly.entity_id
_entity_poly.type
_entity_poly.pdbx_seq_one_letter_code
_entity_poly.pdbx_strand_id
1 'polypeptide(L)'
;MTVEPPMRRERFETELLRWLNRRYLRPGASIGRETGLFQERWLDSIRILELIAWTERAIGRPIPDEQIRMDHFRSVAAIARTFAGDDP
;
A
#
# COMPACT_ATOMS: atom_id res chain seq x y z
N MET A 1 -26.27 -13.29 2.68
CA MET A 1 -25.42 -12.11 2.69
C MET A 1 -24.05 -12.46 2.15
N THR A 2 -23.60 -11.71 1.19
CA THR A 2 -22.34 -12.01 0.52
C THR A 2 -21.19 -11.35 1.27
N VAL A 3 -20.20 -12.16 1.64
CA VAL A 3 -18.99 -11.61 2.22
C VAL A 3 -18.11 -11.15 1.07
N GLU A 4 -17.76 -9.88 1.06
CA GLU A 4 -16.89 -9.37 0.03
C GLU A 4 -15.50 -9.98 0.20
N PRO A 5 -14.90 -10.50 -0.89
CA PRO A 5 -13.53 -11.00 -0.81
C PRO A 5 -12.57 -9.83 -0.56
N PRO A 6 -11.37 -10.11 -0.05
CA PRO A 6 -10.34 -9.09 0.05
C PRO A 6 -10.10 -8.45 -1.32
N MET A 7 -9.71 -7.18 -1.31
CA MET A 7 -9.43 -6.46 -2.55
C MET A 7 -8.36 -7.20 -3.34
N ARG A 8 -8.64 -7.49 -4.61
CA ARG A 8 -7.69 -8.18 -5.48
C ARG A 8 -6.46 -7.30 -5.69
N ARG A 9 -5.33 -7.95 -5.98
CA ARG A 9 -4.04 -7.29 -6.09
C ARG A 9 -4.07 -6.11 -7.06
N GLU A 10 -4.64 -6.31 -8.23
CA GLU A 10 -4.69 -5.26 -9.26
C GLU A 10 -5.48 -4.05 -8.78
N ARG A 11 -6.65 -4.27 -8.22
CA ARG A 11 -7.48 -3.20 -7.69
C ARG A 11 -6.82 -2.53 -6.50
N PHE A 12 -6.18 -3.32 -5.65
CA PHE A 12 -5.44 -2.81 -4.51
C PHE A 12 -4.36 -1.83 -4.96
N GLU A 13 -3.57 -2.22 -5.97
CA GLU A 13 -2.51 -1.35 -6.50
C GLU A 13 -3.09 -0.04 -7.04
N THR A 14 -4.17 -0.13 -7.80
CA THR A 14 -4.81 1.05 -8.39
C THR A 14 -5.31 2.01 -7.32
N GLU A 15 -6.00 1.48 -6.32
CA GLU A 15 -6.55 2.30 -5.25
C GLU A 15 -5.46 2.89 -4.37
N LEU A 16 -4.41 2.12 -4.08
CA LEU A 16 -3.29 2.60 -3.28
C LEU A 16 -2.53 3.70 -4.00
N LEU A 17 -2.27 3.51 -5.31
CA LEU A 17 -1.61 4.54 -6.10
C LEU A 17 -2.41 5.84 -6.11
N ARG A 18 -3.72 5.73 -6.27
CA ARG A 18 -4.59 6.90 -6.25
C ARG A 18 -4.51 7.62 -4.91
N TRP A 19 -4.58 6.87 -3.81
CA TRP A 19 -4.53 7.45 -2.48
C TRP A 19 -3.18 8.12 -2.21
N LEU A 20 -2.08 7.44 -2.52
CA LEU A 20 -0.74 7.98 -2.28
C LEU A 20 -0.50 9.26 -3.08
N ASN A 21 -0.89 9.27 -4.35
CA ASN A 21 -0.66 10.42 -5.22
C ASN A 21 -1.55 11.61 -4.86
N ARG A 22 -2.69 11.37 -4.22
CA ARG A 22 -3.51 12.46 -3.67
C ARG A 22 -2.99 12.96 -2.35
N ARG A 23 -2.52 12.03 -1.52
CA ARG A 23 -2.11 12.34 -0.14
C ARG A 23 -0.76 13.05 -0.11
N TYR A 24 0.17 12.63 -0.93
CA TYR A 24 1.54 13.12 -0.90
C TYR A 24 1.89 13.73 -2.24
N LEU A 25 1.58 15.02 -2.38
CA LEU A 25 1.86 15.75 -3.61
C LEU A 25 3.29 16.24 -3.65
N ARG A 26 3.94 16.04 -4.80
CA ARG A 26 5.29 16.52 -5.05
C ARG A 26 5.33 17.03 -6.48
N PRO A 27 5.49 18.35 -6.68
CA PRO A 27 5.47 18.91 -8.05
C PRO A 27 6.47 18.23 -8.95
N GLY A 28 6.02 17.84 -10.14
CA GLY A 28 6.87 17.20 -11.13
C GLY A 28 7.16 15.74 -10.89
N ALA A 29 6.57 15.13 -9.87
CA ALA A 29 6.80 13.71 -9.55
C ALA A 29 5.52 13.02 -9.15
N SER A 30 5.46 11.71 -9.40
CA SER A 30 4.33 10.89 -8.98
C SER A 30 4.82 9.51 -8.57
N ILE A 31 3.99 8.79 -7.83
CA ILE A 31 4.29 7.45 -7.36
C ILE A 31 3.73 6.44 -8.35
N GLY A 32 4.59 5.54 -8.83
CA GLY A 32 4.17 4.40 -9.64
C GLY A 32 4.26 3.11 -8.81
N ARG A 33 3.83 2.00 -9.41
CA ARG A 33 3.76 0.73 -8.67
C ARG A 33 5.13 0.21 -8.21
N GLU A 34 6.20 0.58 -8.91
CA GLU A 34 7.56 0.13 -8.56
C GLU A 34 8.40 1.22 -7.91
N THR A 35 7.82 2.39 -7.65
CA THR A 35 8.55 3.48 -6.99
C THR A 35 9.04 3.03 -5.61
N GLY A 36 10.31 3.28 -5.32
CA GLY A 36 10.88 3.00 -4.00
C GLY A 36 10.40 4.03 -2.99
N LEU A 37 9.39 3.66 -2.20
CA LEU A 37 8.70 4.63 -1.34
C LEU A 37 9.59 5.23 -0.26
N PHE A 38 10.47 4.42 0.34
CA PHE A 38 11.44 4.93 1.32
C PHE A 38 12.65 5.52 0.63
N GLN A 39 13.13 4.86 -0.41
CA GLN A 39 14.33 5.25 -1.13
C GLN A 39 14.20 6.64 -1.74
N GLU A 40 13.00 6.95 -2.28
CA GLU A 40 12.72 8.25 -2.87
C GLU A 40 12.04 9.21 -1.91
N ARG A 41 12.00 8.85 -0.62
CA ARG A 41 11.53 9.70 0.47
C ARG A 41 10.06 10.10 0.38
N TRP A 42 9.23 9.22 -0.18
CA TRP A 42 7.79 9.39 -0.13
C TRP A 42 7.22 9.04 1.23
N LEU A 43 7.87 8.08 1.94
CA LEU A 43 7.46 7.64 3.26
C LEU A 43 8.53 7.97 4.29
N ASP A 44 8.08 8.29 5.49
CA ASP A 44 8.91 8.48 6.68
C ASP A 44 8.22 7.76 7.85
N SER A 45 8.74 7.95 9.06
CA SER A 45 8.25 7.25 10.24
C SER A 45 6.81 7.63 10.62
N ILE A 46 6.31 8.77 10.15
CA ILE A 46 4.93 9.19 10.37
C ILE A 46 4.03 8.68 9.26
N ARG A 47 4.45 8.87 8.01
CA ARG A 47 3.64 8.49 6.86
C ARG A 47 3.44 6.99 6.75
N ILE A 48 4.42 6.19 7.22
CA ILE A 48 4.26 4.74 7.22
C ILE A 48 3.06 4.30 8.08
N LEU A 49 2.78 5.02 9.16
CA LEU A 49 1.63 4.70 10.01
C LEU A 49 0.32 4.94 9.27
N GLU A 50 0.25 5.99 8.47
CA GLU A 50 -0.93 6.27 7.64
C GLU A 50 -1.12 5.17 6.59
N LEU A 51 -0.04 4.74 5.99
CA LEU A 51 -0.08 3.70 4.98
C LEU A 51 -0.51 2.35 5.57
N ILE A 52 0.00 2.01 6.74
CA ILE A 52 -0.41 0.79 7.44
C ILE A 52 -1.92 0.83 7.72
N ALA A 53 -2.42 1.95 8.22
CA ALA A 53 -3.83 2.10 8.51
C ALA A 53 -4.68 1.97 7.25
N TRP A 54 -4.24 2.58 6.14
CA TRP A 54 -4.93 2.45 4.86
C TRP A 54 -4.97 0.99 4.40
N THR A 55 -3.82 0.31 4.51
CA THR A 55 -3.70 -1.09 4.09
C THR A 55 -4.62 -1.99 4.90
N GLU A 56 -4.66 -1.79 6.22
CA GLU A 56 -5.54 -2.59 7.09
C GLU A 56 -7.00 -2.42 6.72
N ARG A 57 -7.41 -1.19 6.41
CA ARG A 57 -8.79 -0.95 5.97
C ARG A 57 -9.07 -1.63 4.63
N ALA A 58 -8.11 -1.57 3.71
CA ALA A 58 -8.28 -2.14 2.38
C ALA A 58 -8.39 -3.66 2.41
N ILE A 59 -7.60 -4.32 3.26
CA ILE A 59 -7.63 -5.79 3.35
C ILE A 59 -8.60 -6.31 4.40
N GLY A 60 -9.19 -5.41 5.21
CA GLY A 60 -10.22 -5.79 6.17
C GLY A 60 -9.71 -6.52 7.41
N ARG A 61 -8.43 -6.40 7.72
CA ARG A 61 -7.83 -7.03 8.91
C ARG A 61 -6.60 -6.28 9.38
N PRO A 62 -6.24 -6.39 10.66
CA PRO A 62 -5.00 -5.78 11.15
C PRO A 62 -3.78 -6.51 10.61
N ILE A 63 -2.68 -5.77 10.50
CA ILE A 63 -1.40 -6.33 10.07
C ILE A 63 -0.60 -6.68 11.33
N PRO A 64 -0.21 -7.95 11.52
CA PRO A 64 0.63 -8.31 12.66
C PRO A 64 1.96 -7.58 12.64
N ASP A 65 2.49 -7.25 13.81
CA ASP A 65 3.73 -6.49 13.92
C ASP A 65 4.89 -7.12 13.15
N GLU A 66 4.98 -8.45 13.15
CA GLU A 66 6.05 -9.16 12.46
C GLU A 66 5.99 -9.02 10.95
N GLN A 67 4.88 -8.54 10.40
CA GLN A 67 4.73 -8.29 8.97
C GLN A 67 4.95 -6.82 8.62
N ILE A 68 5.16 -5.96 9.61
CA ILE A 68 5.46 -4.55 9.37
C ILE A 68 6.96 -4.43 9.16
N ARG A 69 7.38 -4.67 7.91
CA ARG A 69 8.80 -4.71 7.52
C ARG A 69 9.01 -3.78 6.35
N MET A 70 10.19 -3.17 6.29
CA MET A 70 10.50 -2.23 5.21
C MET A 70 10.40 -2.88 3.82
N ASP A 71 10.86 -4.13 3.70
CA ASP A 71 10.80 -4.82 2.41
C ASP A 71 9.38 -5.11 1.97
N HIS A 72 8.42 -5.21 2.89
CA HIS A 72 7.01 -5.38 2.54
C HIS A 72 6.37 -4.09 2.05
N PHE A 73 6.90 -2.94 2.46
CA PHE A 73 6.34 -1.62 2.15
C PHE A 73 7.23 -0.78 1.23
N ARG A 74 8.20 -1.40 0.57
CA ARG A 74 9.15 -0.67 -0.27
C ARG A 74 8.54 -0.09 -1.54
N SER A 75 7.45 -0.68 -2.03
CA SER A 75 6.75 -0.21 -3.23
C SER A 75 5.30 -0.65 -3.16
N VAL A 76 4.46 -0.02 -3.98
CA VAL A 76 3.04 -0.43 -4.08
C VAL A 76 2.95 -1.90 -4.50
N ALA A 77 3.79 -2.32 -5.46
CA ALA A 77 3.80 -3.72 -5.91
C ALA A 77 4.14 -4.66 -4.77
N ALA A 78 5.11 -4.31 -3.91
CA ALA A 78 5.49 -5.14 -2.78
C ALA A 78 4.37 -5.25 -1.74
N ILE A 79 3.70 -4.13 -1.46
CA ILE A 79 2.56 -4.11 -0.54
C ILE A 79 1.43 -5.00 -1.06
N ALA A 80 1.10 -4.85 -2.33
CA ALA A 80 0.03 -5.65 -2.94
C ALA A 80 0.36 -7.13 -2.92
N ARG A 81 1.60 -7.48 -3.27
CA ARG A 81 2.03 -8.88 -3.27
C ARG A 81 1.98 -9.50 -1.88
N THR A 82 2.30 -8.71 -0.85
CA THR A 82 2.35 -9.20 0.52
C THR A 82 0.98 -9.32 1.15
N PHE A 83 0.10 -8.33 0.93
CA PHE A 83 -1.12 -8.18 1.71
C PHE A 83 -2.41 -8.35 0.91
N ALA A 84 -2.39 -8.08 -0.39
CA ALA A 84 -3.61 -8.16 -1.19
C ALA A 84 -3.93 -9.59 -1.58
N GLY A 85 -5.18 -9.83 -1.95
CA GLY A 85 -5.61 -11.15 -2.41
C GLY A 85 -4.91 -11.52 -3.71
N ASP A 86 -4.65 -12.81 -3.87
CA ASP A 86 -4.04 -13.31 -5.10
C ASP A 86 -5.04 -13.24 -6.26
N ASP A 87 -4.51 -12.98 -7.44
CA ASP A 87 -5.30 -13.15 -8.65
C ASP A 87 -5.42 -14.65 -8.93
N PRO A 88 -6.58 -15.09 -9.36
CA PRO A 88 -6.78 -16.50 -9.69
C PRO A 88 -5.92 -16.95 -10.86
#